data_e9278be2f6bc095f3ef52394fa079efc
#
_entry.id   e9278be2f6bc095f3ef52394fa079efc
#
_cell.length_a   1.000
_cell.length_b   1.000
_cell.length_c   1.000
_cell.angle_alpha   90.00
_cell.angle_beta   90.00
_cell.angle_gamma   90.00
#
_symmetry.space_group_name_H-M   'P 1'
#
loop_
_entity.id
_entity.type
_entity.pdbx_description
1 polymer ?
#
loop_
_entity_poly.entity_id
_entity_poly.type
_entity_poly.pdbx_seq_one_letter_code
_entity_poly.pdbx_strand_id
1 'polypeptide(L)'
;MGKLLAIIPARGGSKGIPNKNIKIFNGKPLIYWTIKTALESKTIDKVVVSSDSNKILKLSKQFGAEIILRPKKISGDKATTESAIKHCIKYYKNSYENIVLLAPTNPLRITSDIDNAYKFFKLNNLDSCFSGASITDFLIWNLDKKSKKYSSINYDYKNRGRRQNRKLGYVENGCIYIFKPWLIMKKNNRIGGKFDIFKMKFWQSFEIDEKEDWKLLETMHKVYILNR
;
A
#
# COMPACT_ATOMS: atom_id res chain seq x y z
N MET A 1 0.04 -24.33 0.92
CA MET A 1 -0.46 -22.95 0.66
C MET A 1 0.15 -22.48 -0.65
N GLY A 2 -0.59 -21.73 -1.48
CA GLY A 2 -0.03 -21.21 -2.72
C GLY A 2 1.02 -20.13 -2.48
N LYS A 3 2.06 -20.06 -3.34
CA LYS A 3 3.21 -19.15 -3.16
C LYS A 3 2.80 -17.66 -3.23
N LEU A 4 3.22 -16.86 -2.24
CA LEU A 4 2.95 -15.43 -2.12
C LEU A 4 4.23 -14.61 -2.35
N LEU A 5 4.22 -13.74 -3.37
CA LEU A 5 5.29 -12.78 -3.64
C LEU A 5 4.94 -11.40 -3.09
N ALA A 6 5.76 -10.84 -2.22
CA ALA A 6 5.67 -9.44 -1.83
C ALA A 6 6.44 -8.56 -2.82
N ILE A 7 5.74 -7.59 -3.41
CA ILE A 7 6.33 -6.58 -4.28
C ILE A 7 6.31 -5.23 -3.57
N ILE A 8 7.49 -4.61 -3.44
CA ILE A 8 7.70 -3.29 -2.86
C ILE A 8 8.21 -2.35 -3.97
N PRO A 9 7.32 -1.58 -4.61
CA PRO A 9 7.74 -0.63 -5.65
C PRO A 9 8.29 0.64 -5.01
N ALA A 10 9.54 0.99 -5.31
CA ALA A 10 10.23 2.13 -4.74
C ALA A 10 11.01 2.90 -5.82
N ARG A 11 10.38 3.92 -6.44
CA ARG A 11 11.06 4.74 -7.44
C ARG A 11 12.05 5.72 -6.81
N GLY A 12 13.12 6.08 -7.54
CA GLY A 12 14.11 7.06 -7.10
C GLY A 12 13.58 8.50 -7.10
N GLY A 13 12.74 8.85 -8.08
CA GLY A 13 12.18 10.19 -8.26
C GLY A 13 10.90 10.42 -7.44
N SER A 14 11.02 10.76 -6.16
CA SER A 14 9.87 11.18 -5.32
C SER A 14 9.66 12.69 -5.42
N LYS A 15 8.44 13.16 -5.74
CA LYS A 15 8.13 14.59 -5.95
C LYS A 15 7.95 15.36 -4.64
N GLY A 16 7.11 14.89 -3.73
CA GLY A 16 6.81 15.61 -2.48
C GLY A 16 8.01 15.64 -1.53
N ILE A 17 8.73 14.54 -1.39
CA ILE A 17 9.92 14.44 -0.54
C ILE A 17 11.08 13.85 -1.35
N PRO A 18 12.14 14.61 -1.66
CA PRO A 18 13.31 14.10 -2.36
C PRO A 18 13.93 12.89 -1.65
N ASN A 19 14.25 11.84 -2.43
CA ASN A 19 14.81 10.59 -1.91
C ASN A 19 13.97 9.90 -0.80
N LYS A 20 12.66 10.10 -0.79
CA LYS A 20 11.72 9.64 0.26
C LYS A 20 12.03 8.23 0.78
N ASN A 21 12.20 7.26 -0.12
CA ASN A 21 12.37 5.85 0.24
C ASN A 21 13.65 5.54 1.02
N ILE A 22 14.71 6.36 0.87
CA ILE A 22 16.00 6.17 1.54
C ILE A 22 16.27 7.24 2.61
N LYS A 23 15.37 8.20 2.80
CA LYS A 23 15.47 9.19 3.86
C LYS A 23 15.25 8.51 5.21
N ILE A 24 15.99 8.94 6.23
CA ILE A 24 15.93 8.37 7.58
C ILE A 24 14.58 8.69 8.23
N PHE A 25 13.89 7.65 8.65
CA PHE A 25 12.62 7.66 9.35
C PHE A 25 12.78 6.80 10.61
N ASN A 26 12.71 7.40 11.78
CA ASN A 26 12.96 6.73 13.07
C ASN A 26 14.20 5.83 13.07
N GLY A 27 15.36 6.41 12.69
CA GLY A 27 16.68 5.77 12.77
C GLY A 27 17.03 4.81 11.61
N LYS A 28 16.12 4.53 10.68
CA LYS A 28 16.38 3.68 9.51
C LYS A 28 15.81 4.34 8.24
N PRO A 29 16.31 4.00 7.02
CA PRO A 29 15.66 4.42 5.79
C PRO A 29 14.18 4.01 5.74
N LEU A 30 13.29 4.85 5.21
CA LEU A 30 11.85 4.58 5.19
C LEU A 30 11.50 3.19 4.65
N ILE A 31 12.12 2.78 3.54
CA ILE A 31 11.89 1.48 2.90
C ILE A 31 12.24 0.29 3.80
N TYR A 32 13.16 0.48 4.75
CA TYR A 32 13.56 -0.57 5.70
C TYR A 32 12.36 -1.14 6.47
N TRP A 33 11.45 -0.29 6.91
CA TRP A 33 10.31 -0.69 7.73
C TRP A 33 9.36 -1.61 6.97
N THR A 34 9.15 -1.33 5.68
CA THR A 34 8.35 -2.20 4.82
C THR A 34 9.04 -3.52 4.50
N ILE A 35 10.36 -3.48 4.21
CA ILE A 35 11.13 -4.70 3.98
C ILE A 35 11.14 -5.58 5.23
N LYS A 36 11.40 -4.99 6.40
CA LYS A 36 11.40 -5.70 7.69
C LYS A 36 10.09 -6.42 7.94
N THR A 37 8.95 -5.69 7.90
CA THR A 37 7.63 -6.30 8.14
C THR A 37 7.28 -7.39 7.12
N ALA A 38 7.73 -7.25 5.87
CA ALA A 38 7.53 -8.26 4.84
C ALA A 38 8.36 -9.52 5.08
N LEU A 39 9.64 -9.37 5.47
CA LEU A 39 10.52 -10.51 5.76
C LEU A 39 10.15 -11.26 7.04
N GLU A 40 9.57 -10.57 8.02
CA GLU A 40 9.09 -11.18 9.27
C GLU A 40 7.72 -11.90 9.11
N SER A 41 7.02 -11.69 7.99
CA SER A 41 5.74 -12.35 7.71
C SER A 41 5.92 -13.85 7.51
N LYS A 42 5.05 -14.63 8.15
CA LYS A 42 5.01 -16.10 8.04
C LYS A 42 4.34 -16.59 6.76
N THR A 43 3.71 -15.69 6.02
CA THR A 43 2.91 -16.03 4.83
C THR A 43 3.60 -15.65 3.52
N ILE A 44 4.63 -14.80 3.57
CA ILE A 44 5.37 -14.37 2.38
C ILE A 44 6.51 -15.35 2.09
N ASP A 45 6.52 -15.90 0.87
CA ASP A 45 7.60 -16.78 0.42
C ASP A 45 8.82 -15.99 -0.10
N LYS A 46 8.59 -14.79 -0.65
CA LYS A 46 9.65 -13.97 -1.23
C LYS A 46 9.31 -12.49 -1.16
N VAL A 47 10.30 -11.68 -0.83
CA VAL A 47 10.22 -10.21 -0.80
C VAL A 47 11.10 -9.63 -1.90
N VAL A 48 10.52 -8.82 -2.78
CA VAL A 48 11.25 -8.15 -3.85
C VAL A 48 11.00 -6.65 -3.86
N VAL A 49 12.09 -5.88 -3.99
CA VAL A 49 12.04 -4.43 -4.22
C VAL A 49 12.29 -4.15 -5.70
N SER A 50 11.35 -3.45 -6.32
CA SER A 50 11.46 -2.98 -7.70
C SER A 50 11.78 -1.49 -7.73
N SER A 51 12.94 -1.11 -8.26
CA SER A 51 13.37 0.29 -8.33
C SER A 51 14.18 0.58 -9.59
N ASP A 52 14.15 1.83 -10.04
CA ASP A 52 15.04 2.40 -11.06
C ASP A 52 16.31 3.02 -10.46
N SER A 53 16.41 3.08 -9.12
CA SER A 53 17.54 3.66 -8.39
C SER A 53 18.47 2.61 -7.83
N ASN A 54 19.72 2.61 -8.28
CA ASN A 54 20.74 1.70 -7.75
C ASN A 54 21.00 1.90 -6.25
N LYS A 55 20.83 3.14 -5.72
CA LYS A 55 20.95 3.42 -4.27
C LYS A 55 19.86 2.68 -3.48
N ILE A 56 18.61 2.72 -3.95
CA ILE A 56 17.50 2.01 -3.32
C ILE A 56 17.73 0.50 -3.40
N LEU A 57 18.12 -0.02 -4.57
CA LEU A 57 18.35 -1.45 -4.76
C LEU A 57 19.48 -1.96 -3.84
N LYS A 58 20.61 -1.22 -3.76
CA LYS A 58 21.74 -1.59 -2.89
C LYS A 58 21.31 -1.69 -1.42
N LEU A 59 20.59 -0.70 -0.90
CA LEU A 59 20.08 -0.70 0.48
C LEU A 59 19.07 -1.83 0.69
N SER A 60 18.15 -2.04 -0.25
CA SER A 60 17.15 -3.09 -0.14
C SER A 60 17.77 -4.48 -0.07
N LYS A 61 18.81 -4.73 -0.87
CA LYS A 61 19.60 -5.98 -0.83
C LYS A 61 20.30 -6.16 0.53
N GLN A 62 20.87 -5.09 1.09
CA GLN A 62 21.49 -5.13 2.43
C GLN A 62 20.47 -5.44 3.52
N PHE A 63 19.21 -5.07 3.35
CA PHE A 63 18.11 -5.38 4.28
C PHE A 63 17.48 -6.77 4.03
N GLY A 64 18.01 -7.56 3.09
CA GLY A 64 17.59 -8.95 2.86
C GLY A 64 16.52 -9.14 1.78
N ALA A 65 16.07 -8.08 1.10
CA ALA A 65 15.13 -8.22 -0.01
C ALA A 65 15.83 -8.63 -1.31
N GLU A 66 15.16 -9.42 -2.16
CA GLU A 66 15.56 -9.52 -3.56
C GLU A 66 15.30 -8.19 -4.30
N ILE A 67 16.01 -7.96 -5.38
CA ILE A 67 15.98 -6.69 -6.10
C ILE A 67 15.71 -6.90 -7.58
N ILE A 68 14.91 -6.01 -8.16
CA ILE A 68 14.69 -5.96 -9.61
C ILE A 68 14.95 -4.53 -10.08
N LEU A 69 15.91 -4.38 -11.00
CA LEU A 69 16.15 -3.11 -11.69
C LEU A 69 14.99 -2.85 -12.66
N ARG A 70 14.24 -1.79 -12.38
CA ARG A 70 13.08 -1.41 -13.17
C ARG A 70 13.51 -0.51 -14.33
N PRO A 71 13.10 -0.80 -15.58
CA PRO A 71 13.41 0.03 -16.74
C PRO A 71 12.92 1.47 -16.60
N LYS A 72 13.71 2.44 -17.06
CA LYS A 72 13.38 3.88 -17.00
C LYS A 72 12.01 4.21 -17.59
N LYS A 73 11.61 3.57 -18.71
CA LYS A 73 10.32 3.80 -19.39
C LYS A 73 9.08 3.52 -18.54
N ILE A 74 9.21 2.71 -17.47
CA ILE A 74 8.15 2.39 -16.52
C ILE A 74 8.46 2.90 -15.11
N SER A 75 9.29 3.95 -14.99
CA SER A 75 9.73 4.54 -13.71
C SER A 75 9.49 6.04 -13.63
N GLY A 76 9.14 6.69 -14.74
CA GLY A 76 8.84 8.12 -14.80
C GLY A 76 7.50 8.48 -14.14
N ASP A 77 7.18 9.77 -14.16
CA ASP A 77 5.99 10.33 -13.49
C ASP A 77 4.65 9.80 -14.01
N LYS A 78 4.60 9.39 -15.27
CA LYS A 78 3.41 8.79 -15.89
C LYS A 78 3.34 7.28 -15.71
N ALA A 79 4.37 6.66 -15.11
CA ALA A 79 4.39 5.22 -14.88
C ALA A 79 3.44 4.84 -13.76
N THR A 80 2.60 3.85 -14.00
CA THR A 80 1.64 3.34 -13.01
C THR A 80 2.30 2.29 -12.11
N THR A 81 1.75 2.10 -10.93
CA THR A 81 2.15 1.02 -10.02
C THR A 81 1.94 -0.34 -10.68
N GLU A 82 0.87 -0.50 -11.45
CA GLU A 82 0.54 -1.71 -12.21
C GLU A 82 1.65 -2.09 -13.20
N SER A 83 2.29 -1.10 -13.83
CA SER A 83 3.41 -1.36 -14.75
C SER A 83 4.63 -1.96 -14.04
N ALA A 84 4.92 -1.48 -12.82
CA ALA A 84 5.99 -2.03 -11.99
C ALA A 84 5.66 -3.45 -11.49
N ILE A 85 4.42 -3.69 -11.07
CA ILE A 85 3.94 -5.01 -10.65
C ILE A 85 4.01 -5.99 -11.82
N LYS A 86 3.51 -5.61 -13.00
CA LYS A 86 3.54 -6.42 -14.22
C LYS A 86 4.96 -6.81 -14.61
N HIS A 87 5.91 -5.90 -14.45
CA HIS A 87 7.33 -6.16 -14.69
C HIS A 87 7.88 -7.24 -13.74
N CYS A 88 7.56 -7.16 -12.43
CA CYS A 88 7.97 -8.16 -11.45
C CYS A 88 7.34 -9.53 -11.72
N ILE A 89 6.03 -9.59 -12.02
CA ILE A 89 5.34 -10.84 -12.34
C ILE A 89 6.00 -11.53 -13.54
N LYS A 90 6.32 -10.78 -14.59
CA LYS A 90 7.01 -11.31 -15.79
C LYS A 90 8.42 -11.78 -15.47
N TYR A 91 9.17 -11.05 -14.64
CA TYR A 91 10.52 -11.43 -14.20
C TYR A 91 10.54 -12.81 -13.53
N TYR A 92 9.56 -13.10 -12.68
CA TYR A 92 9.39 -14.41 -12.04
C TYR A 92 8.60 -15.43 -12.88
N LYS A 93 8.39 -15.19 -14.18
CA LYS A 93 7.72 -16.12 -15.10
C LYS A 93 6.37 -16.65 -14.57
N ASN A 94 5.59 -15.80 -13.89
CA ASN A 94 4.31 -16.14 -13.26
C ASN A 94 4.38 -17.29 -12.22
N SER A 95 5.51 -17.46 -11.54
CA SER A 95 5.75 -18.58 -10.60
C SER A 95 5.01 -18.46 -9.27
N TYR A 96 4.30 -17.36 -9.04
CA TYR A 96 3.57 -17.09 -7.79
C TYR A 96 2.06 -17.07 -8.04
N GLU A 97 1.32 -17.75 -7.17
CA GLU A 97 -0.14 -17.80 -7.24
C GLU A 97 -0.80 -16.50 -6.78
N ASN A 98 -0.16 -15.84 -5.82
CA ASN A 98 -0.68 -14.63 -5.21
C ASN A 98 0.43 -13.58 -5.10
N ILE A 99 0.04 -12.33 -5.19
CA ILE A 99 0.92 -11.16 -5.03
C ILE A 99 0.41 -10.35 -3.85
N VAL A 100 1.31 -9.87 -3.01
CA VAL A 100 1.04 -8.78 -2.07
C VAL A 100 1.86 -7.55 -2.45
N LEU A 101 1.17 -6.45 -2.66
CA LEU A 101 1.79 -5.13 -2.88
C LEU A 101 1.86 -4.40 -1.56
N LEU A 102 3.06 -3.93 -1.20
CA LEU A 102 3.33 -3.21 0.03
C LEU A 102 4.02 -1.87 -0.29
N ALA A 103 3.32 -0.77 -0.09
CA ALA A 103 3.88 0.56 -0.34
C ALA A 103 4.86 0.95 0.79
N PRO A 104 6.06 1.49 0.44
CA PRO A 104 6.99 2.02 1.45
C PRO A 104 6.45 3.22 2.23
N THR A 105 5.48 3.93 1.65
CA THR A 105 4.85 5.13 2.23
C THR A 105 3.95 4.87 3.42
N ASN A 106 3.63 3.59 3.71
CA ASN A 106 2.79 3.16 4.84
C ASN A 106 3.63 2.50 5.95
N PRO A 107 4.40 3.25 6.74
CA PRO A 107 5.28 2.68 7.76
C PRO A 107 4.55 2.17 9.01
N LEU A 108 3.26 2.44 9.15
CA LEU A 108 2.45 2.04 10.31
C LEU A 108 1.89 0.62 10.21
N ARG A 109 2.22 -0.12 9.14
CA ARG A 109 1.89 -1.54 8.99
C ARG A 109 2.76 -2.40 9.88
N ILE A 110 2.16 -3.42 10.52
CA ILE A 110 2.88 -4.45 11.27
C ILE A 110 2.83 -5.80 10.56
N THR A 111 3.72 -6.69 10.91
CA THR A 111 3.84 -8.02 10.29
C THR A 111 2.53 -8.82 10.36
N SER A 112 1.84 -8.79 11.50
CA SER A 112 0.57 -9.49 11.67
C SER A 112 -0.55 -8.96 10.78
N ASP A 113 -0.50 -7.70 10.32
CA ASP A 113 -1.49 -7.18 9.37
C ASP A 113 -1.38 -7.92 8.04
N ILE A 114 -0.14 -8.21 7.59
CA ILE A 114 0.11 -8.94 6.33
C ILE A 114 -0.41 -10.37 6.45
N ASP A 115 -0.03 -11.07 7.52
CA ASP A 115 -0.42 -12.46 7.74
C ASP A 115 -1.94 -12.62 7.86
N ASN A 116 -2.59 -11.71 8.60
CA ASN A 116 -4.05 -11.71 8.78
C ASN A 116 -4.78 -11.35 7.47
N ALA A 117 -4.25 -10.39 6.69
CA ALA A 117 -4.82 -10.05 5.39
C ALA A 117 -4.74 -11.23 4.41
N TYR A 118 -3.62 -11.96 4.38
CA TYR A 118 -3.49 -13.14 3.53
C TYR A 118 -4.40 -14.28 3.99
N LYS A 119 -4.50 -14.53 5.30
CA LYS A 119 -5.45 -15.48 5.86
C LYS A 119 -6.90 -15.13 5.46
N PHE A 120 -7.29 -13.87 5.61
CA PHE A 120 -8.59 -13.35 5.19
C PHE A 120 -8.85 -13.60 3.69
N PHE A 121 -7.88 -13.25 2.84
CA PHE A 121 -7.93 -13.45 1.40
C PHE A 121 -8.17 -14.93 1.03
N LYS A 122 -7.46 -15.85 1.67
CA LYS A 122 -7.58 -17.30 1.42
C LYS A 122 -8.89 -17.88 1.93
N LEU A 123 -9.30 -17.55 3.16
CA LEU A 123 -10.53 -18.07 3.78
C LEU A 123 -11.78 -17.67 3.00
N ASN A 124 -11.79 -16.47 2.42
CA ASN A 124 -12.92 -15.96 1.63
C ASN A 124 -12.83 -16.32 0.15
N ASN A 125 -11.79 -17.06 -0.27
CA ASN A 125 -11.54 -17.46 -1.66
C ASN A 125 -11.64 -16.26 -2.63
N LEU A 126 -10.89 -15.19 -2.32
CA LEU A 126 -10.93 -13.95 -3.09
C LEU A 126 -9.99 -13.99 -4.29
N ASP A 127 -10.27 -13.15 -5.30
CA ASP A 127 -9.37 -12.84 -6.41
C ASP A 127 -8.50 -11.63 -6.10
N SER A 128 -9.02 -10.70 -5.30
CA SER A 128 -8.27 -9.59 -4.73
C SER A 128 -8.82 -9.17 -3.37
N CYS A 129 -7.97 -8.57 -2.52
CA CYS A 129 -8.42 -7.79 -1.40
C CYS A 129 -7.49 -6.58 -1.20
N PHE A 130 -8.03 -5.53 -0.62
CA PHE A 130 -7.26 -4.36 -0.23
C PHE A 130 -7.55 -3.98 1.21
N SER A 131 -6.59 -3.33 1.84
CA SER A 131 -6.78 -2.86 3.20
C SER A 131 -7.52 -1.54 3.24
N GLY A 132 -8.41 -1.40 4.21
CA GLY A 132 -9.18 -0.19 4.42
C GLY A 132 -9.60 0.00 5.87
N ALA A 133 -9.94 1.23 6.22
CA ALA A 133 -10.41 1.59 7.56
C ALA A 133 -11.76 2.28 7.50
N SER A 134 -12.56 2.12 8.57
CA SER A 134 -13.84 2.79 8.68
C SER A 134 -13.68 4.30 8.85
N ILE A 135 -14.48 5.06 8.10
CA ILE A 135 -14.50 6.53 8.12
C ILE A 135 -15.87 7.11 8.47
N THR A 136 -16.61 6.43 9.31
CA THR A 136 -18.01 6.83 9.67
C THR A 136 -18.11 8.27 10.16
N ASP A 137 -17.04 8.85 10.71
CA ASP A 137 -17.01 10.21 11.25
C ASP A 137 -16.65 11.30 10.23
N PHE A 138 -16.16 10.90 9.06
CA PHE A 138 -15.77 11.86 8.03
C PHE A 138 -16.95 12.21 7.14
N LEU A 139 -17.21 13.50 7.01
CA LEU A 139 -18.23 14.07 6.13
C LEU A 139 -17.51 14.66 4.91
N ILE A 140 -17.62 13.99 3.78
CA ILE A 140 -16.83 14.27 2.59
C ILE A 140 -17.64 15.12 1.61
N TRP A 141 -17.00 16.16 1.08
CA TRP A 141 -17.55 17.05 0.09
C TRP A 141 -16.75 16.99 -1.21
N ASN A 142 -17.43 17.07 -2.32
CA ASN A 142 -16.85 17.24 -3.65
C ASN A 142 -16.98 18.70 -4.09
N LEU A 143 -15.93 19.22 -4.72
CA LEU A 143 -15.97 20.49 -5.43
C LEU A 143 -16.01 20.23 -6.93
N ASP A 144 -17.13 20.58 -7.59
CA ASP A 144 -17.18 20.63 -9.04
C ASP A 144 -16.35 21.83 -9.52
N LYS A 145 -15.26 21.53 -10.22
CA LYS A 145 -14.28 22.55 -10.68
C LYS A 145 -14.88 23.51 -11.73
N LYS A 146 -15.88 23.08 -12.50
CA LYS A 146 -16.52 23.91 -13.53
C LYS A 146 -17.56 24.85 -12.92
N SER A 147 -18.48 24.32 -12.17
CA SER A 147 -19.56 25.11 -11.54
C SER A 147 -19.16 25.82 -10.25
N LYS A 148 -17.97 25.47 -9.68
CA LYS A 148 -17.51 25.96 -8.36
C LYS A 148 -18.48 25.65 -7.21
N LYS A 149 -19.33 24.65 -7.36
CA LYS A 149 -20.30 24.24 -6.34
C LYS A 149 -19.80 23.04 -5.55
N TYR A 150 -20.14 23.03 -4.26
CA TYR A 150 -19.88 21.89 -3.37
C TYR A 150 -21.10 20.97 -3.28
N SER A 151 -20.86 19.68 -3.23
CA SER A 151 -21.86 18.64 -2.97
C SER A 151 -21.33 17.63 -1.96
N SER A 152 -22.17 17.16 -1.05
CA SER A 152 -21.80 16.09 -0.12
C SER A 152 -21.73 14.75 -0.85
N ILE A 153 -20.75 13.90 -0.49
CA ILE A 153 -20.54 12.60 -1.13
C ILE A 153 -21.21 11.48 -0.33
N ASN A 154 -20.99 11.43 0.99
CA ASN A 154 -21.31 10.26 1.81
C ASN A 154 -22.42 10.50 2.84
N TYR A 155 -23.08 11.64 2.79
CA TYR A 155 -24.22 11.94 3.66
C TYR A 155 -25.17 12.97 3.02
N ASP A 156 -26.40 13.05 3.53
CA ASP A 156 -27.32 14.12 3.17
C ASP A 156 -27.06 15.34 4.09
N TYR A 157 -26.49 16.42 3.53
CA TYR A 157 -26.20 17.62 4.31
C TYR A 157 -27.47 18.40 4.75
N LYS A 158 -28.58 18.19 4.07
CA LYS A 158 -29.87 18.79 4.43
C LYS A 158 -30.54 18.06 5.60
N ASN A 159 -30.23 16.74 5.72
CA ASN A 159 -30.73 15.92 6.81
C ASN A 159 -29.54 15.10 7.40
N ARG A 160 -28.70 15.80 8.15
CA ARG A 160 -27.41 15.28 8.62
C ARG A 160 -27.51 14.01 9.46
N GLY A 161 -28.60 13.82 10.21
CA GLY A 161 -28.80 12.68 11.07
C GLY A 161 -27.76 12.51 12.20
N ARG A 162 -27.98 11.53 13.06
CA ARG A 162 -27.02 11.17 14.11
C ARG A 162 -25.93 10.27 13.54
N ARG A 163 -24.73 10.25 14.19
CA ARG A 163 -23.57 9.43 13.80
C ARG A 163 -23.95 7.96 13.61
N GLN A 164 -24.72 7.39 14.55
CA GLN A 164 -25.10 5.97 14.52
C GLN A 164 -25.98 5.59 13.33
N ASN A 165 -26.64 6.57 12.70
CA ASN A 165 -27.56 6.34 11.57
C ASN A 165 -26.89 6.55 10.22
N ARG A 166 -25.57 6.88 10.20
CA ARG A 166 -24.86 7.10 8.94
C ARG A 166 -24.45 5.79 8.30
N LYS A 167 -24.40 5.79 6.97
CA LYS A 167 -23.90 4.64 6.22
C LYS A 167 -22.43 4.42 6.57
N LEU A 168 -22.07 3.15 6.83
CA LEU A 168 -20.69 2.76 7.07
C LEU A 168 -19.88 2.94 5.78
N GLY A 169 -18.88 3.82 5.83
CA GLY A 169 -17.91 4.02 4.75
C GLY A 169 -16.54 3.46 5.10
N TYR A 170 -15.77 3.10 4.09
CA TYR A 170 -14.38 2.70 4.22
C TYR A 170 -13.50 3.56 3.33
N VAL A 171 -12.33 3.95 3.84
CA VAL A 171 -11.24 4.52 3.03
C VAL A 171 -10.27 3.41 2.66
N GLU A 172 -9.92 3.33 1.37
CA GLU A 172 -8.77 2.54 0.91
C GLU A 172 -7.50 3.19 1.42
N ASN A 173 -6.69 2.47 2.21
CA ASN A 173 -5.57 3.07 2.93
C ASN A 173 -4.20 2.81 2.29
N GLY A 174 -4.16 2.23 1.09
CA GLY A 174 -2.91 2.02 0.35
C GLY A 174 -1.92 1.04 0.98
N CYS A 175 -2.24 0.48 2.14
CA CYS A 175 -1.28 -0.23 2.99
C CYS A 175 -0.98 -1.65 2.50
N ILE A 176 -2.01 -2.43 2.13
CA ILE A 176 -1.91 -3.82 1.69
C ILE A 176 -2.87 -4.06 0.53
N TYR A 177 -2.36 -4.63 -0.56
CA TYR A 177 -3.18 -5.20 -1.64
C TYR A 177 -2.73 -6.63 -1.88
N ILE A 178 -3.66 -7.58 -1.84
CA ILE A 178 -3.39 -8.97 -2.18
C ILE A 178 -4.26 -9.34 -3.37
N PHE A 179 -3.67 -9.96 -4.39
CA PHE A 179 -4.39 -10.27 -5.61
C PHE A 179 -3.75 -11.42 -6.40
N LYS A 180 -4.56 -12.06 -7.23
CA LYS A 180 -4.09 -13.05 -8.20
C LYS A 180 -3.42 -12.35 -9.39
N PRO A 181 -2.27 -12.85 -9.91
CA PRO A 181 -1.50 -12.22 -10.99
C PRO A 181 -2.32 -11.92 -12.25
N TRP A 182 -3.33 -12.75 -12.56
CA TRP A 182 -4.14 -12.58 -13.78
C TRP A 182 -4.87 -11.24 -13.84
N LEU A 183 -5.19 -10.64 -12.70
CA LEU A 183 -5.82 -9.29 -12.64
C LEU A 183 -4.90 -8.25 -13.28
N ILE A 184 -3.62 -8.26 -12.93
CA ILE A 184 -2.63 -7.36 -13.55
C ILE A 184 -2.39 -7.72 -15.02
N MET A 185 -2.24 -9.01 -15.31
CA MET A 185 -1.86 -9.46 -16.66
C MET A 185 -2.96 -9.23 -17.68
N LYS A 186 -4.23 -9.48 -17.33
CA LYS A 186 -5.38 -9.38 -18.23
C LYS A 186 -6.16 -8.07 -18.11
N LYS A 187 -6.26 -7.51 -16.89
CA LYS A 187 -7.12 -6.35 -16.61
C LYS A 187 -6.33 -5.06 -16.30
N ASN A 188 -5.01 -5.16 -16.15
CA ASN A 188 -4.14 -4.06 -15.73
C ASN A 188 -4.65 -3.33 -14.47
N ASN A 189 -5.24 -4.09 -13.55
CA ASN A 189 -5.78 -3.59 -12.29
C ASN A 189 -5.49 -4.60 -11.17
N ARG A 190 -5.15 -4.12 -9.96
CA ARG A 190 -4.91 -4.95 -8.78
C ARG A 190 -6.19 -5.29 -8.00
N ILE A 191 -7.30 -4.60 -8.30
CA ILE A 191 -8.61 -4.86 -7.68
C ILE A 191 -9.56 -5.37 -8.76
N GLY A 192 -10.24 -6.47 -8.48
CA GLY A 192 -11.22 -7.06 -9.39
C GLY A 192 -11.53 -8.53 -9.06
N GLY A 193 -12.38 -9.14 -9.88
CA GLY A 193 -12.92 -10.47 -9.59
C GLY A 193 -13.78 -10.46 -8.33
N LYS A 194 -13.75 -11.54 -7.56
CA LYS A 194 -14.33 -11.58 -6.23
C LYS A 194 -13.39 -10.84 -5.28
N PHE A 195 -13.78 -9.66 -4.81
CA PHE A 195 -12.93 -8.84 -3.92
C PHE A 195 -13.64 -8.44 -2.65
N ASP A 196 -12.84 -8.11 -1.61
CA ASP A 196 -13.34 -7.64 -0.33
C ASP A 196 -12.30 -6.73 0.36
N ILE A 197 -12.69 -6.07 1.45
CA ILE A 197 -11.88 -5.13 2.23
C ILE A 197 -11.36 -5.82 3.49
N PHE A 198 -10.04 -5.92 3.62
CA PHE A 198 -9.40 -6.27 4.87
C PHE A 198 -9.39 -5.06 5.81
N LYS A 199 -10.14 -5.15 6.91
CA LYS A 199 -10.33 -4.03 7.84
C LYS A 199 -9.09 -3.82 8.71
N MET A 200 -8.55 -2.61 8.68
CA MET A 200 -7.45 -2.15 9.52
C MET A 200 -7.91 -1.04 10.47
N LYS A 201 -7.08 -0.71 11.45
CA LYS A 201 -7.34 0.41 12.35
C LYS A 201 -7.17 1.73 11.61
N PHE A 202 -8.00 2.73 11.95
CA PHE A 202 -7.98 4.03 11.25
C PHE A 202 -6.61 4.72 11.31
N TRP A 203 -5.89 4.64 12.43
CA TRP A 203 -4.56 5.24 12.56
C TRP A 203 -3.50 4.63 11.59
N GLN A 204 -3.76 3.46 11.00
CA GLN A 204 -2.91 2.84 9.97
C GLN A 204 -3.22 3.34 8.55
N SER A 205 -4.16 4.28 8.41
CA SER A 205 -4.59 4.81 7.10
C SER A 205 -3.77 6.00 6.61
N PHE A 206 -2.79 6.43 7.41
CA PHE A 206 -1.94 7.56 7.01
C PHE A 206 -0.72 7.05 6.26
N GLU A 207 -0.37 7.77 5.19
CA GLU A 207 0.80 7.52 4.38
C GLU A 207 1.65 8.79 4.24
N ILE A 208 2.92 8.60 3.92
CA ILE A 208 3.87 9.72 3.76
C ILE A 208 3.87 10.15 2.31
N ASP A 209 3.31 11.32 2.00
CA ASP A 209 3.39 11.94 0.69
C ASP A 209 4.05 13.31 0.74
N GLU A 210 3.76 14.12 1.74
CA GLU A 210 4.25 15.47 1.95
C GLU A 210 5.14 15.57 3.22
N LYS A 211 5.84 16.70 3.36
CA LYS A 211 6.74 16.93 4.51
C LYS A 211 6.01 16.91 5.86
N GLU A 212 4.78 17.36 5.89
CA GLU A 212 3.96 17.38 7.12
C GLU A 212 3.64 15.98 7.59
N ASP A 213 3.33 15.06 6.66
CA ASP A 213 3.07 13.65 6.97
C ASP A 213 4.26 13.00 7.66
N TRP A 214 5.49 13.41 7.26
CA TRP A 214 6.72 12.82 7.79
C TRP A 214 6.79 12.90 9.30
N LYS A 215 6.66 14.12 9.86
CA LYS A 215 6.75 14.36 11.30
C LYS A 215 5.60 13.68 12.06
N LEU A 216 4.39 13.73 11.50
CA LEU A 216 3.21 13.07 12.08
C LEU A 216 3.44 11.55 12.17
N LEU A 217 3.83 10.93 11.06
CA LEU A 217 4.00 9.48 11.02
C LEU A 217 5.23 9.00 11.79
N GLU A 218 6.31 9.80 11.90
CA GLU A 218 7.43 9.49 12.80
C GLU A 218 6.95 9.37 14.25
N THR A 219 6.11 10.29 14.69
CA THR A 219 5.54 10.27 16.05
C THR A 219 4.61 9.07 16.24
N MET A 220 3.68 8.85 15.30
CA MET A 220 2.78 7.70 15.34
C MET A 220 3.53 6.37 15.32
N HIS A 221 4.57 6.25 14.50
CA HIS A 221 5.38 5.04 14.41
C HIS A 221 6.14 4.76 15.73
N LYS A 222 6.67 5.79 16.40
CA LYS A 222 7.26 5.62 17.74
C LYS A 222 6.24 5.08 18.72
N VAL A 223 5.05 5.71 18.79
CA VAL A 223 4.00 5.36 19.76
C VAL A 223 3.40 3.98 19.49
N TYR A 224 3.06 3.68 18.25
CA TYR A 224 2.27 2.49 17.91
C TYR A 224 3.09 1.28 17.45
N ILE A 225 4.36 1.48 17.07
CA ILE A 225 5.19 0.42 16.50
C ILE A 225 6.44 0.15 17.33
N LEU A 226 7.22 1.19 17.68
CA LEU A 226 8.51 1.00 18.36
C LEU A 226 8.39 0.79 19.88
N ASN A 227 7.40 1.38 20.52
CA ASN A 227 7.18 1.30 21.98
C ASN A 227 6.20 0.19 22.38
N ARG A 228 6.02 -0.82 21.54
CA ARG A 228 5.20 -2.01 21.82
C ARG A 228 6.00 -3.09 22.52
#